data_d5dc8b66e0aa36e29d7e1a5a929d534c
#
_entry.id   d5dc8b66e0aa36e29d7e1a5a929d534c
#
_cell.length_a   1.000
_cell.length_b   1.000
_cell.length_c   1.000
_cell.angle_alpha   90.00
_cell.angle_beta   90.00
_cell.angle_gamma   90.00
#
_symmetry.space_group_name_H-M   'P 1'
#
loop_
_entity.id
_entity.type
_entity.pdbx_description
1 polymer ?
#
loop_
_entity_poly.entity_id
_entity_poly.type
_entity_poly.pdbx_seq_one_letter_code
_entity_poly.pdbx_strand_id
1 'polypeptide(L)'
;DFITDADKAKEYDHIIFDTAPTGHTLRMLQLPSAWSTFISESTHGASCLGQLSGLEERKGIYKQAVETLSDANATRLVLVSRPEIAPLKEAARSSHELQLLGIKNQLLVINGLLLQLDEADNVSKQIYDRQQNALKQTPAELLEYPSYYVPLRSYNLSNIANIRRMLYNDNLTNDANYQRITDAKGMDELVNDLYQSGKRVVFTMGKGGVGKTTLATEIAL
;
A
#
# COMPACT_ATOMS: atom_id res chain seq x y z
N ASP A 1 6.26 -6.75 19.70
CA ASP A 1 7.38 -6.43 20.59
C ASP A 1 7.83 -4.96 20.46
N PHE A 2 8.21 -4.42 19.28
CA PHE A 2 8.69 -3.03 19.16
C PHE A 2 7.64 -1.96 19.49
N ILE A 3 6.37 -2.22 19.29
CA ILE A 3 5.28 -1.25 19.57
C ILE A 3 4.94 -1.22 21.07
N THR A 4 5.16 -2.34 21.77
CA THR A 4 4.73 -2.53 23.15
C THR A 4 5.88 -2.56 24.17
N ASP A 5 7.12 -2.64 23.69
CA ASP A 5 8.32 -2.66 24.52
C ASP A 5 8.89 -1.23 24.63
N ALA A 6 8.55 -0.58 25.73
CA ALA A 6 8.97 0.80 25.98
C ALA A 6 10.51 0.96 26.08
N ASP A 7 11.24 -0.09 26.45
CA ASP A 7 12.70 -0.01 26.55
C ASP A 7 13.34 -0.10 25.16
N LYS A 8 12.84 -0.95 24.30
CA LYS A 8 13.27 -0.98 22.89
C LYS A 8 12.89 0.29 22.13
N ALA A 9 11.71 0.86 22.40
CA ALA A 9 11.30 2.12 21.79
C ALA A 9 12.22 3.29 22.15
N LYS A 10 12.83 3.29 23.34
CA LYS A 10 13.78 4.35 23.77
C LYS A 10 15.15 4.28 23.08
N GLU A 11 15.48 3.17 22.43
CA GLU A 11 16.75 3.02 21.68
C GLU A 11 16.73 3.79 20.36
N TYR A 12 15.55 4.21 19.87
CA TYR A 12 15.36 4.83 18.57
C TYR A 12 14.56 6.13 18.68
N ASP A 13 14.99 7.16 17.99
CA ASP A 13 14.23 8.42 17.90
C ASP A 13 12.93 8.22 17.07
N HIS A 14 12.99 7.36 16.07
CA HIS A 14 11.85 7.02 15.19
C HIS A 14 11.87 5.55 14.81
N ILE A 15 10.70 4.93 14.80
CA ILE A 15 10.50 3.55 14.32
C ILE A 15 9.55 3.59 13.13
N ILE A 16 9.98 3.09 11.99
CA ILE A 16 9.20 3.06 10.76
C ILE A 16 8.82 1.61 10.46
N PHE A 17 7.51 1.34 10.37
CA PHE A 17 7.00 0.04 9.99
C PHE A 17 6.54 0.07 8.54
N ASP A 18 7.24 -0.67 7.67
CA ASP A 18 6.75 -1.02 6.35
C ASP A 18 5.77 -2.19 6.46
N THR A 19 4.52 -1.96 6.04
CA THR A 19 3.44 -2.93 6.24
C THR A 19 3.20 -3.78 5.00
N ALA A 20 2.72 -5.00 5.21
CA ALA A 20 2.14 -5.82 4.15
C ALA A 20 0.89 -5.13 3.54
N PRO A 21 0.36 -5.60 2.38
CA PRO A 21 -0.85 -5.05 1.78
C PRO A 21 -1.99 -4.92 2.80
N THR A 22 -2.69 -3.79 2.76
CA THR A 22 -3.64 -3.26 3.76
C THR A 22 -4.61 -4.28 4.37
N GLY A 23 -5.17 -5.20 3.57
CA GLY A 23 -6.14 -6.19 4.07
C GLY A 23 -5.60 -7.16 5.13
N HIS A 24 -4.32 -7.53 5.09
CA HIS A 24 -3.71 -8.39 6.12
C HIS A 24 -3.36 -7.61 7.38
N THR A 25 -2.81 -6.42 7.22
CA THR A 25 -2.45 -5.55 8.36
C THR A 25 -3.68 -5.13 9.14
N LEU A 26 -4.78 -4.74 8.45
CA LEU A 26 -6.06 -4.40 9.06
C LEU A 26 -6.64 -5.57 9.84
N ARG A 27 -6.64 -6.78 9.30
CA ARG A 27 -7.10 -7.98 10.02
C ARG A 27 -6.29 -8.25 11.28
N MET A 28 -4.97 -8.06 11.24
CA MET A 28 -4.12 -8.21 12.42
C MET A 28 -4.44 -7.16 13.49
N LEU A 29 -4.75 -5.93 13.10
CA LEU A 29 -5.14 -4.85 14.01
C LEU A 29 -6.56 -5.01 14.57
N GLN A 30 -7.46 -5.69 13.86
CA GLN A 30 -8.82 -6.00 14.31
C GLN A 30 -8.89 -7.18 15.29
N LEU A 31 -7.91 -8.08 15.26
CA LEU A 31 -7.88 -9.27 16.12
C LEU A 31 -8.08 -8.97 17.61
N PRO A 32 -7.44 -7.91 18.21
CA PRO A 32 -7.60 -7.63 19.63
C PRO A 32 -9.02 -7.26 20.04
N SER A 33 -9.72 -6.45 19.22
CA SER A 33 -11.10 -6.06 19.50
C SER A 33 -12.07 -7.24 19.35
N ALA A 34 -11.92 -8.03 18.32
CA ALA A 34 -12.73 -9.23 18.10
C ALA A 34 -12.52 -10.26 19.23
N TRP A 35 -11.29 -10.46 19.70
CA TRP A 35 -10.98 -11.34 20.81
C TRP A 35 -11.49 -10.82 22.14
N SER A 36 -11.44 -9.50 22.40
CA SER A 36 -11.94 -8.94 23.65
C SER A 36 -13.46 -9.12 23.78
N THR A 37 -14.19 -8.96 22.67
CA THR A 37 -15.63 -9.17 22.60
C THR A 37 -15.96 -10.67 22.81
N PHE A 38 -15.25 -11.55 22.12
CA PHE A 38 -15.44 -13.00 22.27
C PHE A 38 -15.21 -13.48 23.72
N ILE A 39 -14.16 -13.00 24.38
CA ILE A 39 -13.86 -13.38 25.78
C ILE A 39 -14.88 -12.76 26.73
N SER A 40 -15.39 -11.55 26.49
CA SER A 40 -16.39 -10.91 27.33
C SER A 40 -17.79 -11.55 27.18
N GLU A 41 -18.11 -12.07 26.00
CA GLU A 41 -19.39 -12.73 25.71
C GLU A 41 -19.40 -14.23 26.10
N SER A 42 -18.24 -14.87 26.18
CA SER A 42 -18.16 -16.27 26.62
C SER A 42 -18.24 -16.37 28.16
N THR A 43 -19.44 -16.13 28.68
CA THR A 43 -19.79 -16.29 30.12
C THR A 43 -19.92 -17.74 30.57
N HIS A 44 -19.71 -18.70 29.67
CA HIS A 44 -19.83 -20.14 29.96
C HIS A 44 -18.46 -20.80 30.05
N GLY A 45 -17.95 -20.85 31.27
CA GLY A 45 -17.03 -21.90 31.72
C GLY A 45 -15.59 -21.81 31.24
N ALA A 46 -14.77 -21.13 32.02
CA ALA A 46 -13.30 -21.22 32.01
C ALA A 46 -12.75 -22.68 32.12
N SER A 47 -13.60 -23.67 32.19
CA SER A 47 -13.27 -25.07 32.46
C SER A 47 -12.84 -25.89 31.23
N CYS A 48 -13.13 -25.43 30.01
CA CYS A 48 -12.77 -26.15 28.77
C CYS A 48 -11.55 -25.66 28.04
N LEU A 49 -10.93 -24.57 28.49
CA LEU A 49 -9.86 -23.84 27.77
C LEU A 49 -8.57 -23.87 28.59
N GLY A 50 -8.03 -25.05 28.87
CA GLY A 50 -6.77 -25.25 29.61
C GLY A 50 -5.51 -24.61 28.99
N GLN A 51 -5.62 -23.74 27.99
CA GLN A 51 -4.54 -22.96 27.39
C GLN A 51 -4.79 -21.44 27.36
N LEU A 52 -5.74 -20.94 28.17
CA LEU A 52 -6.13 -19.52 28.18
C LEU A 52 -5.12 -18.59 28.85
N SER A 53 -4.21 -19.06 29.71
CA SER A 53 -3.23 -18.21 30.37
C SER A 53 -2.31 -17.44 29.39
N GLY A 54 -1.90 -18.11 28.30
CA GLY A 54 -1.13 -17.47 27.24
C GLY A 54 -1.93 -16.51 26.34
N LEU A 55 -3.27 -16.61 26.36
CA LEU A 55 -4.17 -15.74 25.62
C LEU A 55 -4.44 -14.42 26.35
N GLU A 56 -4.57 -14.45 27.67
CA GLU A 56 -4.74 -13.25 28.49
C GLU A 56 -3.48 -12.37 28.47
N GLU A 57 -2.30 -12.96 28.51
CA GLU A 57 -1.03 -12.25 28.39
C GLU A 57 -0.90 -11.56 27.02
N ARG A 58 -1.26 -12.26 25.96
CA ARG A 58 -1.29 -11.69 24.60
C ARG A 58 -2.34 -10.61 24.43
N LYS A 59 -3.48 -10.71 25.11
CA LYS A 59 -4.53 -9.67 25.12
C LYS A 59 -3.99 -8.33 25.62
N GLY A 60 -3.20 -8.34 26.71
CA GLY A 60 -2.56 -7.15 27.26
C GLY A 60 -1.63 -6.48 26.23
N ILE A 61 -0.78 -7.28 25.58
CA ILE A 61 0.16 -6.80 24.54
C ILE A 61 -0.59 -6.20 23.36
N TYR A 62 -1.65 -6.85 22.88
CA TYR A 62 -2.44 -6.35 21.76
C TYR A 62 -3.19 -5.06 22.11
N LYS A 63 -3.78 -4.99 23.30
CA LYS A 63 -4.45 -3.78 23.77
C LYS A 63 -3.48 -2.59 23.82
N GLN A 64 -2.31 -2.78 24.40
CA GLN A 64 -1.25 -1.78 24.44
C GLN A 64 -0.80 -1.37 23.05
N ALA A 65 -0.67 -2.31 22.10
CA ALA A 65 -0.33 -2.00 20.71
C ALA A 65 -1.39 -1.11 20.05
N VAL A 66 -2.68 -1.41 20.22
CA VAL A 66 -3.77 -0.58 19.70
C VAL A 66 -3.78 0.80 20.36
N GLU A 67 -3.58 0.89 21.65
CA GLU A 67 -3.49 2.17 22.39
C GLU A 67 -2.34 3.03 21.86
N THR A 68 -1.15 2.45 21.67
CA THR A 68 0.01 3.15 21.10
C THR A 68 -0.26 3.61 19.66
N LEU A 69 -0.86 2.76 18.82
CA LEU A 69 -1.18 3.09 17.44
C LEU A 69 -2.28 4.16 17.33
N SER A 70 -3.16 4.26 18.32
CA SER A 70 -4.23 5.27 18.38
C SER A 70 -3.78 6.59 19.01
N ASP A 71 -2.64 6.62 19.69
CA ASP A 71 -2.09 7.84 20.26
C ASP A 71 -1.49 8.73 19.17
N ALA A 72 -2.14 9.87 18.92
CA ALA A 72 -1.73 10.83 17.91
C ALA A 72 -0.36 11.47 18.17
N ASN A 73 0.14 11.44 19.42
CA ASN A 73 1.46 11.96 19.78
C ASN A 73 2.57 10.93 19.52
N ALA A 74 2.23 9.64 19.62
CA ALA A 74 3.19 8.55 19.46
C ALA A 74 3.24 8.02 18.04
N THR A 75 2.10 7.97 17.35
CA THR A 75 1.97 7.27 16.05
C THR A 75 1.37 8.16 14.98
N ARG A 76 1.96 8.09 13.79
CA ARG A 76 1.40 8.63 12.56
C ARG A 76 1.30 7.56 11.51
N LEU A 77 0.10 7.41 10.96
CA LEU A 77 -0.15 6.49 9.85
C LEU A 77 0.05 7.21 8.51
N VAL A 78 0.81 6.60 7.63
CA VAL A 78 1.05 7.09 6.27
C VAL A 78 0.30 6.22 5.28
N LEU A 79 -0.76 6.76 4.69
CA LEU A 79 -1.46 6.13 3.58
C LEU A 79 -0.71 6.46 2.29
N VAL A 80 -0.25 5.45 1.58
CA VAL A 80 0.44 5.62 0.30
C VAL A 80 -0.45 5.14 -0.83
N SER A 81 -0.73 6.03 -1.79
CA SER A 81 -1.53 5.72 -2.97
C SER A 81 -0.82 6.16 -4.24
N ARG A 82 -1.27 5.62 -5.37
CA ARG A 82 -0.92 6.14 -6.68
C ARG A 82 -2.00 7.13 -7.14
N PRO A 83 -1.68 8.06 -8.06
CA PRO A 83 -2.66 8.99 -8.63
C PRO A 83 -3.57 8.27 -9.65
N GLU A 84 -4.31 7.28 -9.18
CA GLU A 84 -5.22 6.43 -9.94
C GLU A 84 -6.51 6.21 -9.13
N ILE A 85 -7.65 6.11 -9.80
CA ILE A 85 -8.97 6.06 -9.14
C ILE A 85 -9.09 4.86 -8.19
N ALA A 86 -8.69 3.67 -8.63
CA ALA A 86 -8.83 2.47 -7.81
C ALA A 86 -7.94 2.48 -6.55
N PRO A 87 -6.62 2.81 -6.63
CA PRO A 87 -5.78 2.98 -5.45
C PRO A 87 -6.26 4.06 -4.48
N LEU A 88 -6.80 5.18 -4.98
CA LEU A 88 -7.35 6.24 -4.13
C LEU A 88 -8.60 5.77 -3.38
N LYS A 89 -9.50 5.05 -4.02
CA LYS A 89 -10.68 4.44 -3.38
C LYS A 89 -10.27 3.40 -2.33
N GLU A 90 -9.25 2.60 -2.62
CA GLU A 90 -8.74 1.61 -1.66
C GLU A 90 -8.09 2.30 -0.44
N ALA A 91 -7.34 3.39 -0.66
CA ALA A 91 -6.79 4.19 0.43
C ALA A 91 -7.90 4.80 1.30
N ALA A 92 -8.98 5.30 0.71
CA ALA A 92 -10.13 5.83 1.45
C ALA A 92 -10.81 4.74 2.28
N ARG A 93 -11.05 3.56 1.71
CA ARG A 93 -11.60 2.42 2.43
C ARG A 93 -10.71 2.02 3.61
N SER A 94 -9.41 1.90 3.38
CA SER A 94 -8.44 1.57 4.43
C SER A 94 -8.39 2.63 5.52
N SER A 95 -8.45 3.91 5.14
CA SER A 95 -8.51 5.03 6.06
C SER A 95 -9.72 4.92 6.99
N HIS A 96 -10.89 4.68 6.42
CA HIS A 96 -12.14 4.54 7.18
C HIS A 96 -12.06 3.37 8.17
N GLU A 97 -11.60 2.20 7.73
CA GLU A 97 -11.44 1.02 8.59
C GLU A 97 -10.47 1.28 9.75
N LEU A 98 -9.37 2.02 9.49
CA LEU A 98 -8.40 2.40 10.53
C LEU A 98 -8.96 3.44 11.51
N GLN A 99 -9.78 4.38 11.03
CA GLN A 99 -10.48 5.33 11.90
C GLN A 99 -11.42 4.62 12.89
N LEU A 100 -12.12 3.58 12.45
CA LEU A 100 -12.98 2.76 13.31
C LEU A 100 -12.19 2.05 14.41
N LEU A 101 -10.91 1.77 14.19
CA LEU A 101 -9.99 1.23 15.18
C LEU A 101 -9.34 2.30 16.08
N GLY A 102 -9.72 3.57 15.93
CA GLY A 102 -9.18 4.69 16.70
C GLY A 102 -7.91 5.32 16.12
N ILE A 103 -7.38 4.82 15.00
CA ILE A 103 -6.17 5.33 14.36
C ILE A 103 -6.54 6.52 13.46
N LYS A 104 -6.63 7.71 14.06
CA LYS A 104 -7.12 8.93 13.40
C LYS A 104 -5.99 9.83 12.88
N ASN A 105 -4.77 9.72 13.40
CA ASN A 105 -3.64 10.54 12.99
C ASN A 105 -3.05 10.01 11.69
N GLN A 106 -3.66 10.38 10.56
CA GLN A 106 -3.33 9.90 9.23
C GLN A 106 -2.79 11.01 8.34
N LEU A 107 -1.98 10.66 7.35
CA LEU A 107 -1.59 11.52 6.25
C LEU A 107 -1.60 10.72 4.94
N LEU A 108 -1.73 11.42 3.82
CA LEU A 108 -1.76 10.82 2.48
C LEU A 108 -0.48 11.14 1.71
N VAL A 109 0.11 10.15 1.08
CA VAL A 109 1.20 10.33 0.12
C VAL A 109 0.75 9.80 -1.24
N ILE A 110 0.71 10.68 -2.23
CA ILE A 110 0.47 10.33 -3.63
C ILE A 110 1.82 10.10 -4.31
N ASN A 111 2.10 8.83 -4.57
CA ASN A 111 3.39 8.42 -5.13
C ASN A 111 3.33 8.21 -6.64
N GLY A 112 4.31 8.71 -7.36
CA GLY A 112 4.46 8.53 -8.81
C GLY A 112 3.66 9.54 -9.64
N LEU A 113 3.53 10.77 -9.15
CA LEU A 113 2.85 11.85 -9.87
C LEU A 113 3.74 12.40 -11.00
N LEU A 114 3.20 12.44 -12.21
CA LEU A 114 3.86 13.08 -13.34
C LEU A 114 3.71 14.61 -13.20
N LEU A 115 4.79 15.30 -12.87
CA LEU A 115 4.77 16.74 -12.67
C LEU A 115 4.97 17.55 -13.96
N GLN A 116 5.72 17.00 -14.91
CA GLN A 116 6.03 17.68 -16.17
C GLN A 116 5.42 16.91 -17.33
N LEU A 117 4.65 17.60 -18.15
CA LEU A 117 4.05 17.08 -19.35
C LEU A 117 5.03 17.26 -20.52
N ASP A 118 5.33 16.19 -21.24
CA ASP A 118 5.91 16.29 -22.57
C ASP A 118 4.76 16.31 -23.60
N GLU A 119 4.49 17.48 -24.13
CA GLU A 119 3.41 17.68 -25.11
C GLU A 119 3.66 16.95 -26.45
N ALA A 120 4.92 16.63 -26.75
CA ALA A 120 5.29 15.89 -27.96
C ALA A 120 5.07 14.37 -27.80
N ASP A 121 4.96 13.89 -26.56
CA ASP A 121 4.72 12.47 -26.27
C ASP A 121 3.25 12.20 -25.87
N ASN A 122 2.52 11.53 -26.75
CA ASN A 122 1.12 11.15 -26.51
C ASN A 122 0.93 10.26 -25.27
N VAL A 123 1.91 9.43 -24.93
CA VAL A 123 1.82 8.56 -23.74
C VAL A 123 1.93 9.40 -22.49
N SER A 124 2.90 10.33 -22.45
CA SER A 124 3.05 11.28 -21.35
C SER A 124 1.76 12.07 -21.11
N LYS A 125 1.17 12.59 -22.20
CA LYS A 125 -0.09 13.34 -22.14
C LYS A 125 -1.24 12.51 -21.57
N GLN A 126 -1.44 11.30 -22.06
CA GLN A 126 -2.50 10.41 -21.56
C GLN A 126 -2.30 10.02 -20.09
N ILE A 127 -1.05 9.77 -19.67
CA ILE A 127 -0.74 9.49 -18.26
C ILE A 127 -1.07 10.71 -17.40
N TYR A 128 -0.63 11.89 -17.81
CA TYR A 128 -0.89 13.14 -17.09
C TYR A 128 -2.39 13.39 -16.95
N ASP A 129 -3.14 13.36 -18.05
CA ASP A 129 -4.59 13.60 -18.05
C ASP A 129 -5.33 12.60 -17.15
N ARG A 130 -4.97 11.31 -17.22
CA ARG A 130 -5.53 10.26 -16.36
C ARG A 130 -5.23 10.52 -14.89
N GLN A 131 -4.00 10.92 -14.55
CA GLN A 131 -3.63 11.23 -13.18
C GLN A 131 -4.37 12.48 -12.66
N GLN A 132 -4.46 13.55 -13.45
CA GLN A 132 -5.20 14.76 -13.09
C GLN A 132 -6.69 14.47 -12.88
N ASN A 133 -7.28 13.63 -13.75
CA ASN A 133 -8.66 13.21 -13.60
C ASN A 133 -8.87 12.37 -12.32
N ALA A 134 -7.95 11.47 -11.99
CA ALA A 134 -8.01 10.69 -10.76
C ALA A 134 -7.90 11.58 -9.51
N LEU A 135 -7.01 12.56 -9.51
CA LEU A 135 -6.85 13.51 -8.40
C LEU A 135 -8.11 14.37 -8.18
N LYS A 136 -8.79 14.79 -9.27
CA LYS A 136 -10.07 15.50 -9.16
C LYS A 136 -11.19 14.64 -8.55
N GLN A 137 -11.08 13.33 -8.64
CA GLN A 137 -12.01 12.35 -8.10
C GLN A 137 -11.53 11.74 -6.78
N THR A 138 -10.54 12.36 -6.11
CA THR A 138 -10.09 11.90 -4.80
C THR A 138 -11.26 11.88 -3.83
N PRO A 139 -11.51 10.75 -3.12
CA PRO A 139 -12.57 10.65 -2.12
C PRO A 139 -12.47 11.76 -1.06
N ALA A 140 -13.60 12.32 -0.66
CA ALA A 140 -13.68 13.46 0.25
C ALA A 140 -12.99 13.19 1.60
N GLU A 141 -13.07 11.96 2.08
CA GLU A 141 -12.45 11.51 3.33
C GLU A 141 -10.93 11.66 3.31
N LEU A 142 -10.30 11.51 2.15
CA LEU A 142 -8.85 11.66 2.01
C LEU A 142 -8.42 13.13 1.93
N LEU A 143 -9.31 14.02 1.51
CA LEU A 143 -9.01 15.46 1.39
C LEU A 143 -8.88 16.15 2.76
N GLU A 144 -9.37 15.53 3.82
CA GLU A 144 -9.24 16.03 5.20
C GLU A 144 -7.83 15.86 5.77
N TYR A 145 -7.00 15.01 5.15
CA TYR A 145 -5.65 14.74 5.63
C TYR A 145 -4.59 15.61 4.97
N PRO A 146 -3.49 15.91 5.70
CA PRO A 146 -2.30 16.47 5.08
C PRO A 146 -1.84 15.55 3.94
N SER A 147 -1.66 16.11 2.74
CA SER A 147 -1.31 15.35 1.55
C SER A 147 0.06 15.78 1.01
N TYR A 148 0.88 14.78 0.65
CA TYR A 148 2.21 14.96 0.08
C TYR A 148 2.27 14.27 -1.28
N TYR A 149 3.06 14.85 -2.19
CA TYR A 149 3.18 14.35 -3.56
C TYR A 149 4.63 13.96 -3.85
N VAL A 150 4.82 12.73 -4.26
CA VAL A 150 6.12 12.21 -4.67
C VAL A 150 6.15 12.09 -6.19
N PRO A 151 7.02 12.84 -6.87
CA PRO A 151 7.11 12.80 -8.32
C PRO A 151 7.50 11.43 -8.86
N LEU A 152 6.98 11.10 -10.05
CA LEU A 152 7.46 9.98 -10.83
C LEU A 152 8.92 10.27 -11.24
N ARG A 153 9.79 9.31 -10.98
CA ARG A 153 11.21 9.42 -11.28
C ARG A 153 11.59 8.63 -12.52
N SER A 154 12.51 9.16 -13.32
CA SER A 154 13.03 8.51 -14.52
C SER A 154 14.12 7.46 -14.22
N TYR A 155 14.57 7.37 -12.97
CA TYR A 155 15.62 6.45 -12.54
C TYR A 155 15.10 5.40 -11.55
N ASN A 156 15.78 4.26 -11.51
CA ASN A 156 15.43 3.17 -10.60
C ASN A 156 15.89 3.46 -9.16
N LEU A 157 15.02 3.23 -8.18
CA LEU A 157 15.28 3.41 -6.74
C LEU A 157 15.95 2.18 -6.08
N SER A 158 16.70 1.40 -6.84
CA SER A 158 17.32 0.14 -6.38
C SER A 158 18.58 0.31 -5.52
N ASN A 159 19.13 1.52 -5.40
CA ASN A 159 20.34 1.79 -4.63
C ASN A 159 20.19 3.01 -3.72
N ILE A 160 21.03 3.08 -2.67
CA ILE A 160 21.00 4.14 -1.66
C ILE A 160 21.25 5.54 -2.28
N ALA A 161 22.11 5.63 -3.28
CA ALA A 161 22.40 6.89 -3.94
C ALA A 161 21.14 7.47 -4.62
N ASN A 162 20.39 6.64 -5.36
CA ASN A 162 19.15 7.04 -6.00
C ASN A 162 18.04 7.34 -4.98
N ILE A 163 17.99 6.61 -3.85
CA ILE A 163 17.06 6.91 -2.77
C ILE A 163 17.38 8.28 -2.13
N ARG A 164 18.65 8.55 -1.87
CA ARG A 164 19.08 9.89 -1.38
C ARG A 164 18.77 11.00 -2.38
N ARG A 165 18.98 10.76 -3.66
CA ARG A 165 18.65 11.67 -4.75
C ARG A 165 17.16 12.04 -4.78
N MET A 166 16.28 11.13 -4.37
CA MET A 166 14.85 11.38 -4.25
C MET A 166 14.50 12.45 -3.21
N LEU A 167 15.33 12.64 -2.18
CA LEU A 167 15.13 13.65 -1.13
C LEU A 167 15.48 15.07 -1.59
N TYR A 168 16.26 15.19 -2.64
CA TYR A 168 16.62 16.49 -3.22
C TYR A 168 15.77 16.73 -4.48
N ASN A 169 15.34 17.96 -4.68
CA ASN A 169 14.66 18.38 -5.92
C ASN A 169 15.67 18.38 -7.08
N ASP A 170 16.08 17.19 -7.52
CA ASP A 170 16.83 17.07 -8.75
C ASP A 170 15.93 17.48 -9.91
N ASN A 171 16.34 18.50 -10.63
CA ASN A 171 15.82 18.73 -11.97
C ASN A 171 15.94 17.43 -12.73
N LEU A 172 14.81 16.95 -13.26
CA LEU A 172 14.71 15.69 -14.01
C LEU A 172 15.65 15.80 -15.23
N THR A 173 16.93 15.57 -15.04
CA THR A 173 17.87 15.48 -16.16
C THR A 173 17.61 14.16 -16.85
N ASN A 174 17.36 14.22 -18.13
CA ASN A 174 17.22 13.07 -19.01
C ASN A 174 18.57 12.36 -19.15
N ASP A 175 18.96 11.56 -18.18
CA ASP A 175 20.16 10.71 -18.23
C ASP A 175 19.94 9.40 -18.99
N ALA A 176 18.86 9.27 -19.75
CA ALA A 176 18.50 7.99 -20.32
C ALA A 176 18.76 7.95 -21.84
N ASN A 177 19.81 7.26 -22.21
CA ASN A 177 19.89 6.60 -23.53
C ASN A 177 18.91 5.43 -23.53
N TYR A 178 17.66 5.68 -23.89
CA TYR A 178 16.68 4.61 -24.07
C TYR A 178 16.96 3.89 -25.39
N GLN A 179 17.49 2.67 -25.31
CA GLN A 179 17.40 1.76 -26.44
C GLN A 179 15.93 1.35 -26.58
N ARG A 180 15.30 1.68 -27.71
CA ARG A 180 13.99 1.14 -28.07
C ARG A 180 14.14 -0.38 -28.23
N ILE A 181 13.34 -1.14 -27.50
CA ILE A 181 13.15 -2.56 -27.77
C ILE A 181 12.24 -2.63 -28.99
N THR A 182 12.81 -2.81 -30.18
CA THR A 182 12.08 -2.81 -31.46
C THR A 182 11.49 -4.17 -31.81
N ASP A 183 12.00 -5.26 -31.23
CA ASP A 183 11.67 -6.65 -31.58
C ASP A 183 10.90 -7.38 -30.48
N ALA A 184 10.25 -6.65 -29.57
CA ALA A 184 9.42 -7.27 -28.54
C ALA A 184 8.13 -7.78 -29.16
N LYS A 185 7.81 -9.06 -28.93
CA LYS A 185 6.52 -9.66 -29.30
C LYS A 185 5.37 -8.94 -28.56
N GLY A 186 4.30 -8.65 -29.28
CA GLY A 186 3.13 -7.97 -28.72
C GLY A 186 2.17 -8.94 -28.01
N MET A 187 1.09 -8.36 -27.46
CA MET A 187 0.01 -9.14 -26.82
C MET A 187 -0.67 -10.09 -27.79
N ASP A 188 -0.89 -9.66 -29.03
CA ASP A 188 -1.54 -10.48 -30.09
C ASP A 188 -0.73 -11.76 -30.35
N GLU A 189 0.60 -11.66 -30.37
CA GLU A 189 1.46 -12.83 -30.55
C GLU A 189 1.41 -13.73 -29.32
N LEU A 190 1.40 -13.17 -28.09
CA LEU A 190 1.27 -13.95 -26.86
C LEU A 190 -0.03 -14.73 -26.83
N VAL A 191 -1.16 -14.09 -27.14
CA VAL A 191 -2.48 -14.73 -27.16
C VAL A 191 -2.51 -15.85 -28.21
N ASN A 192 -1.98 -15.59 -29.41
CA ASN A 192 -1.91 -16.59 -30.49
C ASN A 192 -1.01 -17.77 -30.10
N ASP A 193 0.16 -17.54 -29.50
CA ASP A 193 1.07 -18.59 -29.02
C ASP A 193 0.39 -19.46 -27.94
N LEU A 194 -0.33 -18.85 -27.01
CA LEU A 194 -1.11 -19.56 -26.00
C LEU A 194 -2.23 -20.41 -26.62
N TYR A 195 -2.98 -19.86 -27.56
CA TYR A 195 -4.04 -20.57 -28.26
C TYR A 195 -3.49 -21.76 -29.06
N GLN A 196 -2.44 -21.56 -29.83
CA GLN A 196 -1.79 -22.62 -30.62
C GLN A 196 -1.15 -23.70 -29.74
N SER A 197 -0.72 -23.36 -28.54
CA SER A 197 -0.13 -24.32 -27.58
C SER A 197 -1.12 -25.37 -27.05
N GLY A 198 -2.44 -25.18 -27.27
CA GLY A 198 -3.50 -26.04 -26.78
C GLY A 198 -3.61 -26.13 -25.25
N LYS A 199 -2.99 -25.21 -24.52
CA LYS A 199 -3.03 -25.18 -23.05
C LYS A 199 -4.38 -24.67 -22.57
N ARG A 200 -5.01 -25.42 -21.66
CA ARG A 200 -6.33 -25.08 -21.09
C ARG A 200 -6.25 -24.22 -19.84
N VAL A 201 -5.10 -24.18 -19.21
CA VAL A 201 -4.90 -23.45 -17.95
C VAL A 201 -3.66 -22.58 -18.08
N VAL A 202 -3.82 -21.30 -17.83
CA VAL A 202 -2.76 -20.29 -17.84
C VAL A 202 -2.70 -19.62 -16.47
N PHE A 203 -1.51 -19.54 -15.87
CA PHE A 203 -1.28 -18.84 -14.63
C PHE A 203 -0.50 -17.57 -14.86
N THR A 204 -1.04 -16.43 -14.42
CA THR A 204 -0.29 -15.17 -14.36
C THR A 204 0.31 -14.98 -12.97
N MET A 205 1.64 -14.90 -12.89
CA MET A 205 2.38 -14.79 -11.63
C MET A 205 3.27 -13.56 -11.61
N GLY A 206 3.53 -13.01 -10.43
CA GLY A 206 4.40 -11.86 -10.25
C GLY A 206 4.11 -11.09 -8.96
N LYS A 207 4.93 -10.08 -8.65
CA LYS A 207 4.77 -9.21 -7.48
C LYS A 207 3.47 -8.39 -7.56
N GLY A 208 2.99 -7.84 -6.43
CA GLY A 208 1.85 -6.93 -6.39
C GLY A 208 2.03 -5.71 -7.32
N GLY A 209 0.97 -5.28 -8.00
CA GLY A 209 0.98 -4.07 -8.85
C GLY A 209 1.63 -4.20 -10.23
N VAL A 210 2.07 -5.40 -10.66
CA VAL A 210 2.72 -5.61 -11.97
C VAL A 210 1.74 -5.89 -13.12
N GLY A 211 0.44 -5.74 -12.90
CA GLY A 211 -0.57 -5.90 -13.96
C GLY A 211 -1.06 -7.34 -14.20
N LYS A 212 -0.86 -8.28 -13.26
CA LYS A 212 -1.30 -9.68 -13.41
C LYS A 212 -2.78 -9.83 -13.78
N THR A 213 -3.65 -9.17 -13.05
CA THR A 213 -5.10 -9.22 -13.26
C THR A 213 -5.49 -8.65 -14.62
N THR A 214 -4.88 -7.51 -14.99
CA THR A 214 -5.08 -6.89 -16.30
C THR A 214 -4.70 -7.85 -17.42
N LEU A 215 -3.49 -8.40 -17.33
CA LEU A 215 -2.99 -9.36 -18.33
C LEU A 215 -3.86 -10.63 -18.44
N ALA A 216 -4.27 -11.18 -17.27
CA ALA A 216 -5.16 -12.35 -17.26
C ALA A 216 -6.51 -12.06 -17.91
N THR A 217 -7.06 -10.86 -17.70
CA THR A 217 -8.32 -10.43 -18.34
C THR A 217 -8.16 -10.27 -19.85
N GLU A 218 -7.07 -9.65 -20.30
CA GLU A 218 -6.79 -9.48 -21.73
C GLU A 218 -6.59 -10.82 -22.46
N ILE A 219 -5.95 -11.80 -21.81
CA ILE A 219 -5.79 -13.16 -22.37
C ILE A 219 -7.14 -13.91 -22.46
N ALA A 220 -8.08 -13.60 -21.57
CA ALA A 220 -9.36 -14.28 -21.47
C ALA A 220 -10.44 -13.72 -22.43
N LEU A 221 -10.26 -12.51 -22.95
CA LEU A 221 -11.14 -11.86 -23.93
C LEU A 221 -10.88 -12.33 -25.35
#